data_289369a6d1dd14db550ef00cc3bb3f35
#
_entry.id   289369a6d1dd14db550ef00cc3bb3f35
#
_cell.length_a   1.000
_cell.length_b   1.000
_cell.length_c   1.000
_cell.angle_alpha   90.00
_cell.angle_beta   90.00
_cell.angle_gamma   90.00
#
_symmetry.space_group_name_H-M   'P 1'
#
loop_
_entity.id
_entity.type
_entity.pdbx_description
1 polymer ?
#
loop_
_entity_poly.entity_id
_entity_poly.type
_entity_poly.pdbx_seq_one_letter_code
_entity_poly.pdbx_strand_id
1 'polypeptide(L)'
;GAMVIVISQSGETADTLAALREAKARGFKALGIVNVVGSSIAREADNVMYTWAGPEIAVATTKAYSAQLIALYLLAMKLGKARGKITDKEFAALLTDLRRLPDQIELLLNNKLRIQRFANRYIGAKDIFFIGRGIDYAISLEGSLKLKEISYIHSEAYAAGELKHGTISLIEEGTRGAGV
;
A
#
# COMPACT_ATOMS: atom_id res chain seq x y z
N GLY A 1 -16.24 -19.82 -10.30
CA GLY A 1 -15.81 -18.75 -11.20
C GLY A 1 -14.73 -17.90 -10.55
N ALA A 2 -13.93 -17.21 -11.35
CA ALA A 2 -12.95 -16.24 -10.88
C ALA A 2 -13.61 -14.85 -10.80
N MET A 3 -13.07 -14.01 -9.92
CA MET A 3 -13.42 -12.59 -9.79
C MET A 3 -12.14 -11.77 -9.97
N VAL A 4 -12.23 -10.67 -10.69
CA VAL A 4 -11.13 -9.71 -10.84
C VAL A 4 -11.34 -8.58 -9.84
N ILE A 5 -10.27 -8.20 -9.14
CA ILE A 5 -10.27 -7.06 -8.24
C ILE A 5 -9.38 -6.00 -8.87
N VAL A 6 -9.92 -4.82 -9.11
CA VAL A 6 -9.19 -3.65 -9.60
C VAL A 6 -9.12 -2.59 -8.51
N ILE A 7 -7.93 -2.01 -8.34
CA ILE A 7 -7.67 -1.04 -7.26
C ILE A 7 -7.16 0.24 -7.89
N SER A 8 -7.78 1.35 -7.56
CA SER A 8 -7.36 2.68 -8.02
C SER A 8 -7.85 3.73 -7.03
N GLN A 9 -7.00 4.67 -6.66
CA GLN A 9 -7.40 5.78 -5.81
C GLN A 9 -8.42 6.68 -6.53
N SER A 10 -8.10 7.15 -7.72
CA SER A 10 -8.96 8.04 -8.51
C SER A 10 -10.13 7.31 -9.17
N GLY A 11 -9.96 6.01 -9.45
CA GLY A 11 -10.89 5.25 -10.28
C GLY A 11 -10.88 5.64 -11.76
N GLU A 12 -9.86 6.41 -12.19
CA GLU A 12 -9.68 6.90 -13.56
C GLU A 12 -8.36 6.42 -14.19
N THR A 13 -7.62 5.53 -13.52
CA THR A 13 -6.33 5.03 -14.01
C THR A 13 -6.54 4.23 -15.30
N ALA A 14 -5.99 4.72 -16.41
CA ALA A 14 -6.26 4.19 -17.75
C ALA A 14 -5.98 2.69 -17.89
N ASP A 15 -4.81 2.22 -17.42
CA ASP A 15 -4.43 0.81 -17.50
C ASP A 15 -5.34 -0.08 -16.63
N THR A 16 -5.73 0.39 -15.45
CA THR A 16 -6.63 -0.33 -14.55
C THR A 16 -8.04 -0.42 -15.17
N LEU A 17 -8.49 0.64 -15.83
CA LEU A 17 -9.77 0.66 -16.52
C LEU A 17 -9.76 -0.27 -17.74
N ALA A 18 -8.67 -0.29 -18.49
CA ALA A 18 -8.49 -1.23 -19.59
C ALA A 18 -8.52 -2.69 -19.12
N ALA A 19 -7.83 -3.00 -18.03
CA ALA A 19 -7.85 -4.33 -17.40
C ALA A 19 -9.24 -4.74 -16.93
N LEU A 20 -10.00 -3.80 -16.33
CA LEU A 20 -11.39 -4.03 -15.94
C LEU A 20 -12.27 -4.40 -17.15
N ARG A 21 -12.17 -3.62 -18.23
CA ARG A 21 -12.96 -3.84 -19.46
C ARG A 21 -12.63 -5.18 -20.12
N GLU A 22 -11.34 -5.51 -20.17
CA GLU A 22 -10.89 -6.81 -20.71
C GLU A 22 -11.40 -7.98 -19.87
N ALA A 23 -11.35 -7.89 -18.55
CA ALA A 23 -11.88 -8.90 -17.64
C ALA A 23 -13.38 -9.12 -17.86
N LYS A 24 -14.14 -8.03 -17.98
CA LYS A 24 -15.58 -8.08 -18.24
C LYS A 24 -15.91 -8.65 -19.63
N ALA A 25 -15.15 -8.29 -20.66
CA ALA A 25 -15.31 -8.85 -22.00
C ALA A 25 -15.11 -10.37 -22.02
N ARG A 26 -14.26 -10.90 -21.14
CA ARG A 26 -14.05 -12.35 -20.94
C ARG A 26 -15.07 -12.99 -19.98
N GLY A 27 -16.09 -12.27 -19.53
CA GLY A 27 -17.15 -12.79 -18.68
C GLY A 27 -16.80 -12.89 -17.18
N PHE A 28 -15.72 -12.30 -16.73
CA PHE A 28 -15.38 -12.27 -15.31
C PHE A 28 -16.16 -11.17 -14.57
N LYS A 29 -16.57 -11.48 -13.35
CA LYS A 29 -17.09 -10.48 -12.43
C LYS A 29 -15.97 -9.62 -11.88
N ALA A 30 -16.23 -8.33 -11.71
CA ALA A 30 -15.24 -7.37 -11.25
C ALA A 30 -15.68 -6.63 -9.97
N LEU A 31 -14.75 -6.52 -9.03
CA LEU A 31 -14.85 -5.67 -7.84
C LEU A 31 -13.88 -4.49 -8.00
N GLY A 32 -14.39 -3.26 -8.01
CA GLY A 32 -13.58 -2.05 -7.95
C GLY A 32 -13.35 -1.63 -6.49
N ILE A 33 -12.10 -1.41 -6.10
CA ILE A 33 -11.74 -0.74 -4.83
C ILE A 33 -11.24 0.66 -5.19
N VAL A 34 -12.04 1.68 -4.91
CA VAL A 34 -11.78 3.06 -5.35
C VAL A 34 -12.10 4.06 -4.24
N ASN A 35 -11.50 5.25 -4.31
CA ASN A 35 -11.81 6.32 -3.36
C ASN A 35 -12.83 7.31 -3.91
N VAL A 36 -12.81 7.58 -5.23
CA VAL A 36 -13.67 8.59 -5.83
C VAL A 36 -15.01 7.99 -6.24
N VAL A 37 -16.07 8.51 -5.61
CA VAL A 37 -17.45 8.13 -5.93
C VAL A 37 -17.81 8.57 -7.35
N GLY A 38 -18.46 7.66 -8.10
CA GLY A 38 -18.88 7.95 -9.46
C GLY A 38 -17.76 7.96 -10.52
N SER A 39 -16.54 7.54 -10.15
CA SER A 39 -15.44 7.37 -11.10
C SER A 39 -15.75 6.31 -12.17
N SER A 40 -14.98 6.30 -13.25
CA SER A 40 -15.17 5.36 -14.38
C SER A 40 -15.13 3.91 -13.92
N ILE A 41 -14.15 3.54 -13.08
CA ILE A 41 -14.09 2.18 -12.50
C ILE A 41 -15.32 1.90 -11.65
N ALA A 42 -15.77 2.87 -10.84
CA ALA A 42 -16.96 2.70 -9.99
C ALA A 42 -18.24 2.48 -10.81
N ARG A 43 -18.36 3.12 -11.97
CA ARG A 43 -19.51 2.95 -12.86
C ARG A 43 -19.47 1.64 -13.65
N GLU A 44 -18.28 1.16 -13.99
CA GLU A 44 -18.11 0.00 -14.89
C GLU A 44 -17.95 -1.33 -14.13
N ALA A 45 -17.51 -1.33 -12.87
CA ALA A 45 -17.38 -2.55 -12.07
C ALA A 45 -18.75 -3.13 -11.69
N ASP A 46 -18.83 -4.46 -11.54
CA ASP A 46 -20.08 -5.13 -11.09
C ASP A 46 -20.37 -4.82 -9.62
N ASN A 47 -19.34 -4.65 -8.81
CA ASN A 47 -19.42 -4.26 -7.40
C ASN A 47 -18.33 -3.25 -7.08
N VAL A 48 -18.59 -2.40 -6.10
CA VAL A 48 -17.65 -1.34 -5.70
C VAL A 48 -17.49 -1.33 -4.19
N MET A 49 -16.26 -1.19 -3.74
CA MET A 49 -15.89 -0.91 -2.37
C MET A 49 -15.18 0.46 -2.32
N TYR A 50 -15.80 1.43 -1.68
CA TYR A 50 -15.19 2.75 -1.49
C TYR A 50 -14.29 2.76 -0.26
N THR A 51 -13.09 3.36 -0.39
CA THR A 51 -12.13 3.46 0.71
C THR A 51 -12.44 4.60 1.67
N TRP A 52 -13.23 5.58 1.25
CA TRP A 52 -13.64 6.74 2.04
C TRP A 52 -12.47 7.53 2.67
N ALA A 53 -11.32 7.57 2.00
CA ALA A 53 -10.15 8.28 2.48
C ALA A 53 -10.27 9.82 2.37
N GLY A 54 -11.39 10.31 1.83
CA GLY A 54 -11.58 11.71 1.53
C GLY A 54 -10.75 12.18 0.31
N PRO A 55 -10.77 13.48 -0.03
CA PRO A 55 -10.02 14.02 -1.16
C PRO A 55 -8.52 13.81 -0.98
N GLU A 56 -7.85 13.25 -1.97
CA GLU A 56 -6.39 13.15 -2.03
C GLU A 56 -5.87 14.34 -2.86
N ILE A 57 -5.14 15.22 -2.19
CA ILE A 57 -4.63 16.46 -2.80
C ILE A 57 -3.19 16.28 -3.26
N ALA A 58 -2.41 15.44 -2.54
CA ALA A 58 -1.02 15.19 -2.86
C ALA A 58 -0.89 14.19 -4.01
N VAL A 59 0.09 14.40 -4.89
CA VAL A 59 0.47 13.43 -5.92
C VAL A 59 0.96 12.14 -5.27
N ALA A 60 1.78 12.27 -4.24
CA ALA A 60 2.23 11.14 -3.41
C ALA A 60 1.09 10.66 -2.53
N THR A 61 0.37 9.65 -2.98
CA THR A 61 -0.76 9.04 -2.29
C THR A 61 -0.31 8.42 -0.96
N THR A 62 -0.82 8.93 0.17
CA THR A 62 -0.48 8.44 1.51
C THR A 62 -1.69 7.81 2.21
N LYS A 63 -2.64 8.61 2.66
CA LYS A 63 -3.85 8.14 3.35
C LYS A 63 -4.69 7.18 2.51
N ALA A 64 -4.78 7.42 1.21
CA ALA A 64 -5.55 6.56 0.32
C ALA A 64 -4.92 5.17 0.19
N TYR A 65 -3.58 5.07 0.16
CA TYR A 65 -2.88 3.78 0.20
C TYR A 65 -3.21 2.99 1.48
N SER A 66 -3.11 3.62 2.65
CA SER A 66 -3.45 2.98 3.92
C SER A 66 -4.91 2.53 3.96
N ALA A 67 -5.83 3.33 3.43
CA ALA A 67 -7.25 2.98 3.34
C ALA A 67 -7.49 1.80 2.37
N GLN A 68 -6.74 1.70 1.27
CA GLN A 68 -6.77 0.54 0.37
C GLN A 68 -6.32 -0.73 1.08
N LEU A 69 -5.25 -0.67 1.89
CA LEU A 69 -4.80 -1.82 2.69
C LEU A 69 -5.90 -2.29 3.66
N ILE A 70 -6.56 -1.35 4.36
CA ILE A 70 -7.68 -1.68 5.26
C ILE A 70 -8.83 -2.33 4.48
N ALA A 71 -9.18 -1.81 3.31
CA ALA A 71 -10.21 -2.40 2.45
C ALA A 71 -9.86 -3.84 2.06
N LEU A 72 -8.59 -4.10 1.70
CA LEU A 72 -8.11 -5.44 1.37
C LEU A 72 -8.10 -6.38 2.58
N TYR A 73 -7.72 -5.91 3.77
CA TYR A 73 -7.82 -6.71 4.99
C TYR A 73 -9.27 -7.10 5.29
N LEU A 74 -10.19 -6.15 5.23
CA LEU A 74 -11.62 -6.42 5.45
C LEU A 74 -12.17 -7.42 4.42
N LEU A 75 -11.77 -7.28 3.15
CA LEU A 75 -12.16 -8.21 2.09
C LEU A 75 -11.60 -9.61 2.35
N ALA A 76 -10.30 -9.72 2.65
CA ALA A 76 -9.64 -11.00 2.96
C ALA A 76 -10.28 -11.70 4.16
N MET A 77 -10.54 -10.96 5.24
CA MET A 77 -11.23 -11.47 6.43
C MET A 77 -12.63 -11.97 6.08
N LYS A 78 -13.41 -11.20 5.29
CA LYS A 78 -14.75 -11.59 4.87
C LYS A 78 -14.75 -12.84 4.00
N LEU A 79 -13.83 -12.93 3.05
CA LEU A 79 -13.65 -14.10 2.20
C LEU A 79 -13.18 -15.32 3.00
N GLY A 80 -12.23 -15.12 3.93
CA GLY A 80 -11.73 -16.16 4.83
C GLY A 80 -12.85 -16.75 5.68
N LYS A 81 -13.70 -15.90 6.28
CA LYS A 81 -14.87 -16.32 7.03
C LYS A 81 -15.88 -17.07 6.16
N ALA A 82 -16.21 -16.52 4.98
CA ALA A 82 -17.15 -17.14 4.05
C ALA A 82 -16.70 -18.53 3.56
N ARG A 83 -15.38 -18.77 3.54
CA ARG A 83 -14.77 -20.06 3.16
C ARG A 83 -14.44 -20.97 4.36
N GLY A 84 -14.84 -20.58 5.56
CA GLY A 84 -14.58 -21.36 6.79
C GLY A 84 -13.11 -21.46 7.15
N LYS A 85 -12.26 -20.52 6.69
CA LYS A 85 -10.81 -20.49 6.98
C LYS A 85 -10.47 -19.73 8.25
N ILE A 86 -11.38 -18.87 8.71
CA ILE A 86 -11.31 -18.18 10.00
C ILE A 86 -12.65 -18.32 10.71
N THR A 87 -12.57 -18.48 12.02
CA THR A 87 -13.75 -18.58 12.90
C THR A 87 -14.37 -17.20 13.17
N ASP A 88 -15.57 -17.17 13.71
CA ASP A 88 -16.22 -15.93 14.14
C ASP A 88 -15.42 -15.21 15.22
N LYS A 89 -14.77 -15.95 16.11
CA LYS A 89 -13.92 -15.41 17.17
C LYS A 89 -12.68 -14.74 16.60
N GLU A 90 -12.00 -15.39 15.65
CA GLU A 90 -10.82 -14.82 14.96
C GLU A 90 -11.22 -13.59 14.16
N PHE A 91 -12.33 -13.63 13.43
CA PHE A 91 -12.84 -12.47 12.69
C PHE A 91 -13.08 -11.28 13.62
N ALA A 92 -13.74 -11.50 14.77
CA ALA A 92 -14.00 -10.45 15.74
C ALA A 92 -12.73 -9.88 16.36
N ALA A 93 -11.73 -10.72 16.64
CA ALA A 93 -10.43 -10.29 17.16
C ALA A 93 -9.70 -9.39 16.14
N LEU A 94 -9.57 -9.85 14.88
CA LEU A 94 -8.95 -9.07 13.80
C LEU A 94 -9.66 -7.73 13.56
N LEU A 95 -10.99 -7.71 13.62
CA LEU A 95 -11.74 -6.46 13.48
C LEU A 95 -11.49 -5.51 14.65
N THR A 96 -11.31 -6.03 15.85
CA THR A 96 -10.95 -5.24 17.05
C THR A 96 -9.56 -4.62 16.88
N ASP A 97 -8.60 -5.38 16.36
CA ASP A 97 -7.25 -4.88 16.11
C ASP A 97 -7.24 -3.78 15.03
N LEU A 98 -7.98 -3.97 13.93
CA LEU A 98 -8.15 -2.93 12.90
C LEU A 98 -8.76 -1.63 13.47
N ARG A 99 -9.68 -1.71 14.42
CA ARG A 99 -10.28 -0.53 15.06
C ARG A 99 -9.33 0.24 15.96
N ARG A 100 -8.24 -0.38 16.41
CA ARG A 100 -7.20 0.27 17.22
C ARG A 100 -6.14 1.00 16.38
N LEU A 101 -6.09 0.74 15.07
CA LEU A 101 -5.07 1.33 14.21
C LEU A 101 -5.06 2.87 14.22
N PRO A 102 -6.19 3.59 14.21
CA PRO A 102 -6.17 5.05 14.29
C PRO A 102 -5.41 5.57 15.51
N ASP A 103 -5.68 5.02 16.69
CA ASP A 103 -5.03 5.43 17.95
C ASP A 103 -3.52 5.14 17.91
N GLN A 104 -3.14 3.98 17.35
CA GLN A 104 -1.73 3.60 17.20
C GLN A 104 -1.00 4.51 16.21
N ILE A 105 -1.65 4.89 15.10
CA ILE A 105 -1.10 5.83 14.13
C ILE A 105 -0.93 7.21 14.77
N GLU A 106 -1.90 7.67 15.56
CA GLU A 106 -1.81 8.95 16.28
C GLU A 106 -0.61 8.96 17.24
N LEU A 107 -0.40 7.88 17.99
CA LEU A 107 0.77 7.74 18.86
C LEU A 107 2.09 7.84 18.09
N LEU A 108 2.18 7.23 16.91
CA LEU A 108 3.36 7.32 16.05
C LEU A 108 3.57 8.76 15.54
N LEU A 109 2.50 9.42 15.09
CA LEU A 109 2.55 10.79 14.59
C LEU A 109 2.93 11.79 15.67
N ASN A 110 2.53 11.56 16.92
CA ASN A 110 2.92 12.39 18.07
C ASN A 110 4.42 12.28 18.37
N ASN A 111 5.11 11.25 17.91
CA ASN A 111 6.56 11.06 18.06
C ASN A 111 7.38 11.55 16.85
N LYS A 112 6.82 12.42 16.03
CA LYS A 112 7.44 12.93 14.78
C LYS A 112 8.83 13.55 14.96
N LEU A 113 9.11 14.14 16.12
CA LEU A 113 10.42 14.75 16.40
C LEU A 113 11.57 13.72 16.34
N ARG A 114 11.32 12.48 16.76
CA ARG A 114 12.32 11.40 16.66
C ARG A 114 12.60 11.06 15.20
N ILE A 115 11.54 10.97 14.38
CA ILE A 115 11.64 10.71 12.95
C ILE A 115 12.36 11.88 12.25
N GLN A 116 12.03 13.12 12.58
CA GLN A 116 12.70 14.30 12.02
C GLN A 116 14.21 14.33 12.35
N ARG A 117 14.58 14.02 13.59
CA ARG A 117 16.00 13.95 13.98
C ARG A 117 16.76 12.87 13.20
N PHE A 118 16.10 11.74 12.95
CA PHE A 118 16.67 10.69 12.12
C PHE A 118 16.81 11.17 10.66
N ALA A 119 15.75 11.71 10.07
CA ALA A 119 15.74 12.20 8.70
C ALA A 119 16.77 13.29 8.45
N ASN A 120 16.98 14.20 9.40
CA ASN A 120 17.98 15.29 9.29
C ASN A 120 19.41 14.78 9.10
N ARG A 121 19.74 13.57 9.56
CA ARG A 121 21.06 12.95 9.33
C ARG A 121 21.28 12.57 7.87
N TYR A 122 20.20 12.47 7.09
CA TYR A 122 20.20 11.96 5.73
C TYR A 122 19.77 13.00 4.69
N ILE A 123 19.60 14.25 5.10
CA ILE A 123 19.09 15.32 4.23
C ILE A 123 19.96 15.55 2.98
N GLY A 124 21.25 15.20 3.05
CA GLY A 124 22.19 15.29 1.93
C GLY A 124 22.45 13.96 1.21
N ALA A 125 21.68 12.91 1.54
CA ALA A 125 21.85 11.62 0.86
C ALA A 125 21.39 11.72 -0.60
N LYS A 126 22.18 11.13 -1.50
CA LYS A 126 21.83 11.03 -2.93
C LYS A 126 21.05 9.76 -3.22
N ASP A 127 21.40 8.70 -2.50
CA ASP A 127 20.83 7.36 -2.65
C ASP A 127 20.41 6.80 -1.31
N ILE A 128 19.24 6.17 -1.25
CA ILE A 128 18.72 5.49 -0.07
C ILE A 128 18.19 4.12 -0.48
N PHE A 129 18.66 3.08 0.20
CA PHE A 129 18.16 1.72 -0.01
C PHE A 129 17.18 1.32 1.09
N PHE A 130 16.01 0.87 0.68
CA PHE A 130 15.02 0.26 1.56
C PHE A 130 15.20 -1.25 1.54
N ILE A 131 15.27 -1.87 2.71
CA ILE A 131 15.51 -3.31 2.83
C ILE A 131 14.42 -3.90 3.71
N GLY A 132 13.69 -4.85 3.18
CA GLY A 132 12.62 -5.54 3.91
C GLY A 132 12.59 -7.04 3.65
N ARG A 133 11.95 -7.80 4.53
CA ARG A 133 11.76 -9.24 4.38
C ARG A 133 10.28 -9.59 4.46
N GLY A 134 9.83 -10.48 3.57
CA GLY A 134 8.42 -10.84 3.53
C GLY A 134 7.52 -9.65 3.25
N ILE A 135 6.56 -9.38 4.14
CA ILE A 135 5.64 -8.24 4.00
C ILE A 135 6.35 -6.89 4.10
N ASP A 136 7.43 -6.79 4.88
CA ASP A 136 8.21 -5.56 5.03
C ASP A 136 8.90 -5.17 3.73
N TYR A 137 9.21 -6.12 2.85
CA TYR A 137 9.70 -5.81 1.50
C TYR A 137 8.64 -5.09 0.67
N ALA A 138 7.37 -5.51 0.74
CA ALA A 138 6.29 -4.80 0.05
C ALA A 138 6.11 -3.37 0.58
N ILE A 139 6.23 -3.16 1.89
CA ILE A 139 6.20 -1.82 2.50
C ILE A 139 7.45 -1.02 2.10
N SER A 140 8.61 -1.65 1.98
CA SER A 140 9.85 -1.02 1.51
C SER A 140 9.72 -0.50 0.08
N LEU A 141 9.05 -1.22 -0.81
CA LEU A 141 8.75 -0.78 -2.19
C LEU A 141 7.92 0.52 -2.17
N GLU A 142 6.86 0.57 -1.37
CA GLU A 142 6.03 1.76 -1.23
C GLU A 142 6.79 2.92 -0.58
N GLY A 143 7.59 2.64 0.47
CA GLY A 143 8.43 3.65 1.12
C GLY A 143 9.45 4.27 0.16
N SER A 144 10.11 3.45 -0.66
CA SER A 144 11.02 3.90 -1.71
C SER A 144 10.29 4.78 -2.74
N LEU A 145 9.10 4.37 -3.19
CA LEU A 145 8.28 5.17 -4.11
C LEU A 145 7.93 6.52 -3.51
N LYS A 146 7.43 6.55 -2.27
CA LYS A 146 7.06 7.80 -1.58
C LYS A 146 8.27 8.73 -1.39
N LEU A 147 9.44 8.19 -1.07
CA LEU A 147 10.66 8.99 -0.94
C LEU A 147 11.03 9.65 -2.27
N LYS A 148 10.99 8.92 -3.38
CA LYS A 148 11.25 9.46 -4.72
C LYS A 148 10.26 10.58 -5.09
N GLU A 149 8.98 10.34 -4.87
CA GLU A 149 7.91 11.29 -5.23
C GLU A 149 7.99 12.61 -4.44
N ILE A 150 8.41 12.55 -3.16
CA ILE A 150 8.38 13.71 -2.26
C ILE A 150 9.70 14.45 -2.24
N SER A 151 10.85 13.74 -2.24
CA SER A 151 12.17 14.31 -1.99
C SER A 151 13.06 14.36 -3.22
N TYR A 152 12.72 13.67 -4.29
CA TYR A 152 13.55 13.46 -5.49
C TYR A 152 14.88 12.73 -5.21
N ILE A 153 15.06 12.18 -4.01
CA ILE A 153 16.20 11.33 -3.68
C ILE A 153 16.03 10.01 -4.40
N HIS A 154 17.07 9.56 -5.09
CA HIS A 154 17.06 8.22 -5.68
C HIS A 154 16.94 7.16 -4.59
N SER A 155 16.00 6.25 -4.76
CA SER A 155 15.83 5.15 -3.80
C SER A 155 15.36 3.88 -4.47
N GLU A 156 15.80 2.75 -3.94
CA GLU A 156 15.41 1.43 -4.38
C GLU A 156 15.06 0.56 -3.18
N ALA A 157 14.20 -0.43 -3.42
CA ALA A 157 13.83 -1.39 -2.38
C ALA A 157 14.27 -2.80 -2.77
N TYR A 158 14.89 -3.50 -1.83
CA TYR A 158 15.39 -4.86 -2.02
C TYR A 158 14.86 -5.81 -0.97
N ALA A 159 14.60 -7.04 -1.40
CA ALA A 159 14.39 -8.12 -0.47
C ALA A 159 15.71 -8.38 0.29
N ALA A 160 15.66 -8.38 1.62
CA ALA A 160 16.86 -8.46 2.47
C ALA A 160 17.72 -9.70 2.18
N GLY A 161 17.09 -10.83 1.78
CA GLY A 161 17.79 -12.04 1.40
C GLY A 161 18.53 -11.94 0.08
N GLU A 162 18.08 -11.05 -0.83
CA GLU A 162 18.61 -10.90 -2.18
C GLU A 162 19.73 -9.84 -2.26
N LEU A 163 19.85 -8.97 -1.26
CA LEU A 163 20.83 -7.87 -1.27
C LEU A 163 22.25 -8.35 -1.54
N LYS A 164 22.62 -9.50 -0.98
CA LYS A 164 23.96 -10.11 -1.12
C LYS A 164 24.26 -10.65 -2.52
N HIS A 165 23.25 -10.82 -3.38
CA HIS A 165 23.38 -11.40 -4.71
C HIS A 165 23.65 -10.35 -5.79
N GLY A 166 24.60 -9.44 -5.54
CA GLY A 166 25.07 -8.43 -6.49
C GLY A 166 24.83 -7.00 -6.02
N THR A 167 23.63 -6.67 -5.57
CA THR A 167 23.24 -5.29 -5.20
C THR A 167 24.06 -4.72 -4.04
N ILE A 168 24.62 -5.57 -3.18
CA ILE A 168 25.52 -5.15 -2.10
C ILE A 168 26.74 -4.38 -2.63
N SER A 169 27.12 -4.58 -3.88
CA SER A 169 28.23 -3.82 -4.53
C SER A 169 27.95 -2.33 -4.69
N LEU A 170 26.67 -1.91 -4.59
CA LEU A 170 26.27 -0.50 -4.61
C LEU A 170 26.42 0.17 -3.24
N ILE A 171 26.77 -0.59 -2.20
CA ILE A 171 26.92 -0.08 -0.85
C ILE A 171 28.39 0.26 -0.61
N GLU A 172 28.68 1.54 -0.64
CA GLU A 172 30.02 2.09 -0.38
C GLU A 172 30.05 2.81 0.97
N GLU A 173 31.25 3.25 1.40
CA GLU A 173 31.38 4.08 2.58
C GLU A 173 30.63 5.40 2.36
N GLY A 174 29.60 5.65 3.18
CA GLY A 174 28.68 6.78 3.03
C GLY A 174 27.34 6.46 2.38
N THR A 175 27.15 5.28 1.80
CA THR A 175 25.83 4.82 1.35
C THR A 175 24.89 4.68 2.55
N ARG A 176 23.66 5.17 2.41
CA ARG A 176 22.68 5.21 3.47
C ARG A 176 21.59 4.17 3.25
N GLY A 177 21.32 3.35 4.26
CA GLY A 177 20.26 2.34 4.23
C GLY A 177 19.18 2.60 5.26
N ALA A 178 17.92 2.49 4.86
CA ALA A 178 16.78 2.40 5.75
C ALA A 178 16.30 0.94 5.79
N GLY A 179 16.49 0.28 6.92
CA GLY A 179 15.89 -1.02 7.18
C GLY A 179 14.51 -0.84 7.81
N VAL A 180 13.54 -1.67 7.39
CA VAL A 180 12.19 -1.76 7.94
C VAL A 180 12.05 -3.09 8.66
#